data_101c8c7add35ce14883dffe813341fef
#
_entry.id   101c8c7add35ce14883dffe813341fef
#
_cell.length_a   1.000
_cell.length_b   1.000
_cell.length_c   1.000
_cell.angle_alpha   90.00
_cell.angle_beta   90.00
_cell.angle_gamma   90.00
#
_symmetry.space_group_name_H-M   'P 1'
#
loop_
_entity.id
_entity.type
_entity.pdbx_description
1 polymer ?
#
loop_
_entity_poly.entity_id
_entity_poly.type
_entity_poly.pdbx_seq_one_letter_code
_entity_poly.pdbx_strand_id
1 'polypeptide(L)'
;EVLAALSYYPELKDTPIEFKFKDNIRKSTMQAQPTFGSIFRAKEKRQYIILMSRKIQIEDEHFTMKDIPSEVLIGWLGHELGHVMDYRDRTGVGMIIFGIKYLFSGAHIKEVERAADTYAINHGMGEYILKTKNFILDNASFSDRYKAKLRKLYMSPEEVMHLIEEKQ
;
A
#
# COMPACT_ATOMS: atom_id res chain seq x y z
N GLU A 1 -4.55 -5.84 -13.48
CA GLU A 1 -3.82 -4.90 -12.62
C GLU A 1 -2.77 -5.62 -11.76
N VAL A 2 -3.10 -6.76 -11.12
CA VAL A 2 -2.18 -7.51 -10.24
C VAL A 2 -0.89 -7.90 -10.95
N LEU A 3 -0.98 -8.51 -12.13
CA LEU A 3 0.20 -8.90 -12.90
C LEU A 3 1.03 -7.69 -13.36
N ALA A 4 0.36 -6.59 -13.70
CA ALA A 4 1.03 -5.35 -14.07
C ALA A 4 1.82 -4.77 -12.86
N ALA A 5 1.22 -4.70 -11.67
CA ALA A 5 1.92 -4.24 -10.48
C ALA A 5 3.09 -5.18 -10.10
N LEU A 6 2.89 -6.50 -10.13
CA LEU A 6 3.94 -7.49 -9.84
C LEU A 6 5.13 -7.42 -10.79
N SER A 7 4.92 -7.03 -12.06
CA SER A 7 6.02 -6.92 -13.02
C SER A 7 7.08 -5.87 -12.64
N TYR A 8 6.72 -4.92 -11.80
CA TYR A 8 7.65 -3.91 -11.26
C TYR A 8 8.48 -4.41 -10.07
N TYR A 9 8.14 -5.57 -9.49
CA TYR A 9 8.81 -6.14 -8.31
C TYR A 9 9.42 -7.52 -8.61
N PRO A 10 10.49 -7.59 -9.43
CA PRO A 10 11.10 -8.87 -9.81
C PRO A 10 11.59 -9.68 -8.61
N GLU A 11 11.94 -9.03 -7.49
CA GLU A 11 12.36 -9.68 -6.24
C GLU A 11 11.23 -10.45 -5.56
N LEU A 12 9.97 -10.17 -5.91
CA LEU A 12 8.80 -10.86 -5.37
C LEU A 12 8.37 -12.08 -6.20
N LYS A 13 9.07 -12.38 -7.31
CA LYS A 13 8.72 -13.46 -8.24
C LYS A 13 8.47 -14.81 -7.55
N ASP A 14 9.34 -15.16 -6.60
CA ASP A 14 9.27 -16.44 -5.87
C ASP A 14 8.68 -16.28 -4.46
N THR A 15 8.14 -15.11 -4.14
CA THR A 15 7.51 -14.83 -2.85
C THR A 15 6.04 -15.24 -2.90
N PRO A 16 5.57 -16.16 -2.03
CA PRO A 16 4.16 -16.54 -1.99
C PRO A 16 3.29 -15.36 -1.52
N ILE A 17 2.53 -14.79 -2.44
CA ILE A 17 1.58 -13.69 -2.17
C ILE A 17 0.19 -14.12 -2.63
N GLU A 18 -0.74 -14.22 -1.71
CA GLU A 18 -2.16 -14.46 -2.01
C GLU A 18 -2.88 -13.11 -2.18
N PHE A 19 -3.62 -12.96 -3.28
CA PHE A 19 -4.52 -11.83 -3.50
C PHE A 19 -5.95 -12.26 -3.25
N LYS A 20 -6.60 -11.65 -2.28
CA LYS A 20 -7.92 -12.08 -1.83
C LYS A 20 -8.90 -10.94 -1.69
N PHE A 21 -10.06 -11.09 -2.29
CA PHE A 21 -11.16 -10.17 -2.06
C PHE A 21 -11.83 -10.39 -0.70
N LYS A 22 -12.11 -9.29 -0.03
CA LYS A 22 -12.91 -9.23 1.20
C LYS A 22 -14.07 -8.27 0.98
N ASP A 23 -15.23 -8.56 1.54
CA ASP A 23 -16.43 -7.72 1.31
C ASP A 23 -16.25 -6.29 1.82
N ASN A 24 -15.56 -6.14 2.95
CA ASN A 24 -15.22 -4.85 3.51
C ASN A 24 -13.90 -4.93 4.29
N ILE A 25 -12.97 -4.05 3.99
CA ILE A 25 -11.76 -3.82 4.79
C ILE A 25 -11.99 -2.51 5.56
N ARG A 26 -12.05 -2.61 6.87
CA ARG A 26 -12.33 -1.46 7.72
C ARG A 26 -11.22 -0.42 7.60
N LYS A 27 -11.56 0.80 7.15
CA LYS A 27 -10.65 1.97 7.05
C LYS A 27 -9.55 1.89 5.98
N SER A 28 -9.57 0.91 5.07
CA SER A 28 -8.61 0.80 3.97
C SER A 28 -9.28 0.23 2.72
N THR A 29 -8.71 0.51 1.56
CA THR A 29 -9.10 -0.06 0.26
C THR A 29 -8.42 -1.39 0.01
N MET A 30 -7.14 -1.47 0.37
CA MET A 30 -6.31 -2.67 0.30
C MET A 30 -5.46 -2.77 1.58
N GLN A 31 -4.92 -3.95 1.85
CA GLN A 31 -4.08 -4.18 3.02
C GLN A 31 -3.16 -5.37 2.79
N ALA A 32 -1.85 -5.13 2.80
CA ALA A 32 -0.83 -6.17 2.82
C ALA A 32 -0.50 -6.59 4.26
N GLN A 33 -0.35 -7.88 4.45
CA GLN A 33 0.10 -8.44 5.74
C GLN A 33 0.74 -9.82 5.55
N PRO A 34 1.65 -10.24 6.44
CA PRO A 34 2.08 -11.64 6.48
C PRO A 34 0.91 -12.54 6.86
N THR A 35 0.87 -13.76 6.33
CA THR A 35 -0.13 -14.73 6.74
C THR A 35 0.10 -15.17 8.19
N PHE A 36 -0.98 -15.53 8.89
CA PHE A 36 -0.89 -15.93 10.29
C PHE A 36 0.08 -17.10 10.46
N GLY A 37 0.99 -16.98 11.40
CA GLY A 37 2.02 -17.98 11.66
C GLY A 37 3.25 -17.93 10.73
N SER A 38 3.18 -17.27 9.57
CA SER A 38 4.35 -17.16 8.68
C SER A 38 5.41 -16.20 9.21
N ILE A 39 5.06 -15.28 10.11
CA ILE A 39 5.99 -14.35 10.79
C ILE A 39 7.10 -15.12 11.53
N PHE A 40 6.78 -16.29 12.07
CA PHE A 40 7.72 -17.14 12.82
C PHE A 40 8.61 -18.02 11.93
N ARG A 41 8.38 -18.01 10.61
CA ARG A 41 9.22 -18.73 9.64
C ARG A 41 10.45 -17.92 9.27
N ALA A 42 11.44 -18.59 8.68
CA ALA A 42 12.56 -17.92 8.04
C ALA A 42 12.05 -16.92 6.96
N LYS A 43 12.77 -15.82 6.75
CA LYS A 43 12.35 -14.73 5.87
C LYS A 43 11.93 -15.23 4.47
N GLU A 44 12.69 -16.17 3.91
CA GLU A 44 12.51 -16.75 2.59
C GLU A 44 11.27 -17.67 2.49
N LYS A 45 10.75 -18.12 3.64
CA LYS A 45 9.56 -18.99 3.75
C LYS A 45 8.32 -18.24 4.20
N ARG A 46 8.40 -16.91 4.33
CA ARG A 46 7.23 -16.11 4.69
C ARG A 46 6.26 -16.04 3.54
N GLN A 47 5.00 -16.01 3.91
CA GLN A 47 3.87 -15.88 2.99
C GLN A 47 3.10 -14.61 3.33
N TYR A 48 2.63 -13.95 2.33
CA TYR A 48 1.91 -12.70 2.46
C TYR A 48 0.51 -12.81 1.85
N ILE A 49 -0.37 -11.94 2.29
CA ILE A 49 -1.69 -11.79 1.70
C ILE A 49 -1.95 -10.30 1.47
N ILE A 50 -2.44 -9.97 0.29
CA ILE A 50 -2.98 -8.65 -0.04
C ILE A 50 -4.49 -8.77 -0.10
N LEU A 51 -5.15 -8.21 0.89
CA LEU A 51 -6.60 -8.11 0.95
C LEU A 51 -7.07 -6.93 0.12
N MET A 52 -8.09 -7.12 -0.71
CA MET A 52 -8.70 -6.10 -1.55
C MET A 52 -10.17 -5.98 -1.22
N SER A 53 -10.66 -4.79 -0.91
CA SER A 53 -12.07 -4.58 -0.58
C SER A 53 -12.94 -4.65 -1.83
N ARG A 54 -13.98 -5.49 -1.83
CA ARG A 54 -14.99 -5.49 -2.90
C ARG A 54 -15.81 -4.21 -2.90
N LYS A 55 -16.12 -3.72 -1.68
CA LYS A 55 -16.87 -2.49 -1.43
C LYS A 55 -15.93 -1.51 -0.75
N ILE A 56 -15.55 -0.48 -1.46
CA ILE A 56 -14.71 0.58 -0.95
C ILE A 56 -15.65 1.60 -0.33
N GLN A 57 -15.67 1.66 0.99
CA GLN A 57 -16.39 2.70 1.71
C GLN A 57 -15.37 3.68 2.28
N ILE A 58 -15.42 4.89 1.77
CA ILE A 58 -14.65 6.00 2.28
C ILE A 58 -15.67 7.02 2.80
N GLU A 59 -15.79 7.09 4.11
CA GLU A 59 -16.83 7.87 4.80
C GLU A 59 -18.24 7.45 4.36
N ASP A 60 -19.02 8.35 3.75
CA ASP A 60 -20.38 8.09 3.26
C ASP A 60 -20.43 7.68 1.78
N GLU A 61 -19.28 7.70 1.09
CA GLU A 61 -19.19 7.32 -0.31
C GLU A 61 -18.90 5.83 -0.48
N HIS A 62 -19.59 5.23 -1.44
CA HIS A 62 -19.47 3.82 -1.76
C HIS A 62 -18.99 3.64 -3.20
N PHE A 63 -17.84 2.98 -3.34
CA PHE A 63 -17.28 2.60 -4.63
C PHE A 63 -17.14 1.08 -4.71
N THR A 64 -17.10 0.57 -5.92
CA THR A 64 -16.63 -0.79 -6.19
C THR A 64 -15.28 -0.71 -6.91
N MET A 65 -14.53 -1.82 -6.93
CA MET A 65 -13.27 -1.87 -7.68
C MET A 65 -13.44 -1.53 -9.17
N LYS A 66 -14.65 -1.72 -9.73
CA LYS A 66 -14.95 -1.41 -11.13
C LYS A 66 -15.07 0.08 -11.42
N ASP A 67 -15.34 0.87 -10.39
CA ASP A 67 -15.49 2.32 -10.50
C ASP A 67 -14.13 3.04 -10.42
N ILE A 68 -13.06 2.30 -10.09
CA ILE A 68 -11.72 2.84 -9.92
C ILE A 68 -10.91 2.67 -11.21
N PRO A 69 -10.25 3.73 -11.71
CA PRO A 69 -9.39 3.63 -12.88
C PRO A 69 -8.29 2.56 -12.69
N SER A 70 -8.00 1.79 -13.75
CA SER A 70 -7.00 0.71 -13.71
C SER A 70 -5.62 1.19 -13.22
N GLU A 71 -5.19 2.38 -13.63
CA GLU A 71 -3.91 2.95 -13.22
C GLU A 71 -3.86 3.26 -11.71
N VAL A 72 -4.99 3.67 -11.13
CA VAL A 72 -5.12 3.90 -9.68
C VAL A 72 -5.05 2.57 -8.93
N LEU A 73 -5.71 1.53 -9.45
CA LEU A 73 -5.64 0.17 -8.89
C LEU A 73 -4.21 -0.39 -8.94
N ILE A 74 -3.49 -0.17 -10.04
CA ILE A 74 -2.07 -0.57 -10.17
C ILE A 74 -1.23 0.18 -9.15
N GLY A 75 -1.48 1.48 -8.94
CA GLY A 75 -0.77 2.28 -7.93
C GLY A 75 -1.04 1.78 -6.50
N TRP A 76 -2.30 1.47 -6.14
CA TRP A 76 -2.61 0.87 -4.85
C TRP A 76 -1.94 -0.48 -4.65
N LEU A 77 -1.97 -1.35 -5.67
CA LEU A 77 -1.28 -2.63 -5.61
C LEU A 77 0.24 -2.46 -5.47
N GLY A 78 0.83 -1.52 -6.18
CA GLY A 78 2.25 -1.18 -6.04
C GLY A 78 2.63 -0.74 -4.63
N HIS A 79 1.79 0.10 -4.00
CA HIS A 79 1.94 0.51 -2.61
C HIS A 79 1.89 -0.70 -1.65
N GLU A 80 0.91 -1.60 -1.82
CA GLU A 80 0.80 -2.81 -1.00
C GLU A 80 1.98 -3.78 -1.19
N LEU A 81 2.50 -3.89 -2.42
CA LEU A 81 3.74 -4.63 -2.69
C LEU A 81 4.95 -3.96 -2.04
N GLY A 82 4.97 -2.64 -1.95
CA GLY A 82 5.95 -1.88 -1.17
C GLY A 82 5.96 -2.28 0.32
N HIS A 83 4.78 -2.47 0.92
CA HIS A 83 4.68 -3.02 2.27
C HIS A 83 5.23 -4.46 2.36
N VAL A 84 4.98 -5.30 1.37
CA VAL A 84 5.55 -6.66 1.34
C VAL A 84 7.08 -6.60 1.31
N MET A 85 7.67 -5.70 0.53
CA MET A 85 9.13 -5.48 0.50
C MET A 85 9.65 -5.09 1.88
N ASP A 86 9.04 -4.10 2.54
CA ASP A 86 9.41 -3.69 3.90
C ASP A 86 9.31 -4.84 4.91
N TYR A 87 8.26 -5.68 4.82
CA TYR A 87 8.08 -6.82 5.72
C TYR A 87 9.12 -7.92 5.49
N ARG A 88 9.56 -8.16 4.25
CA ARG A 88 10.59 -9.15 3.94
C ARG A 88 11.91 -8.86 4.62
N ASP A 89 12.27 -7.59 4.72
CA ASP A 89 13.56 -7.17 5.28
C ASP A 89 13.61 -7.28 6.81
N ARG A 90 12.45 -7.38 7.46
CA ARG A 90 12.36 -7.44 8.92
C ARG A 90 12.57 -8.86 9.47
N THR A 91 13.20 -8.98 10.66
CA THR A 91 13.22 -10.23 11.41
C THR A 91 11.85 -10.57 11.99
N GLY A 92 11.62 -11.81 12.45
CA GLY A 92 10.35 -12.18 13.10
C GLY A 92 10.04 -11.32 14.32
N VAL A 93 11.04 -11.09 15.19
CA VAL A 93 10.92 -10.19 16.35
C VAL A 93 10.67 -8.75 15.87
N GLY A 94 11.37 -8.30 14.82
CA GLY A 94 11.16 -7.00 14.20
C GLY A 94 9.72 -6.82 13.70
N MET A 95 9.09 -7.86 13.15
CA MET A 95 7.69 -7.82 12.73
C MET A 95 6.71 -7.70 13.91
N ILE A 96 7.00 -8.34 15.04
CA ILE A 96 6.16 -8.20 16.24
C ILE A 96 6.25 -6.77 16.78
N ILE A 97 7.47 -6.23 16.92
CA ILE A 97 7.69 -4.84 17.35
C ILE A 97 7.03 -3.86 16.38
N PHE A 98 7.15 -4.10 15.09
CA PHE A 98 6.49 -3.33 14.03
C PHE A 98 4.97 -3.29 14.24
N GLY A 99 4.33 -4.44 14.42
CA GLY A 99 2.89 -4.54 14.65
C GLY A 99 2.43 -3.78 15.90
N ILE A 100 3.19 -3.87 17.00
CA ILE A 100 2.91 -3.10 18.22
C ILE A 100 3.02 -1.59 17.96
N LYS A 101 4.10 -1.13 17.32
CA LYS A 101 4.28 0.30 17.00
C LYS A 101 3.20 0.80 16.04
N TYR A 102 2.80 -0.01 15.07
CA TYR A 102 1.74 0.34 14.12
C TYR A 102 0.40 0.58 14.82
N LEU A 103 0.11 -0.16 15.89
CA LEU A 103 -1.14 0.01 16.65
C LEU A 103 -1.15 1.27 17.53
N PHE A 104 0.00 1.72 18.02
CA PHE A 104 0.08 2.73 19.08
C PHE A 104 0.82 4.02 18.67
N SER A 105 1.45 4.10 17.51
CA SER A 105 2.25 5.26 17.09
C SER A 105 1.83 5.79 15.73
N GLY A 106 1.19 6.96 15.70
CA GLY A 106 0.86 7.64 14.45
C GLY A 106 2.09 8.10 13.66
N ALA A 107 3.19 8.43 14.34
CA ALA A 107 4.46 8.74 13.69
C ALA A 107 5.01 7.52 12.95
N HIS A 108 4.94 6.34 13.59
CA HIS A 108 5.36 5.10 12.95
C HIS A 108 4.49 4.70 11.75
N ILE A 109 3.17 4.91 11.84
CA ILE A 109 2.28 4.71 10.67
C ILE A 109 2.76 5.57 9.50
N LYS A 110 3.06 6.85 9.74
CA LYS A 110 3.56 7.76 8.70
C LYS A 110 4.86 7.24 8.07
N GLU A 111 5.82 6.77 8.87
CA GLU A 111 7.08 6.19 8.39
C GLU A 111 6.82 4.97 7.49
N VAL A 112 5.92 4.08 7.91
CA VAL A 112 5.57 2.84 7.20
C VAL A 112 4.90 3.13 5.87
N GLU A 113 3.91 4.05 5.85
CA GLU A 113 3.21 4.43 4.61
C GLU A 113 4.15 5.11 3.61
N ARG A 114 5.04 5.96 4.10
CA ARG A 114 6.05 6.61 3.26
C ARG A 114 7.10 5.63 2.74
N ALA A 115 7.48 4.63 3.53
CA ALA A 115 8.38 3.56 3.09
C ALA A 115 7.76 2.76 1.94
N ALA A 116 6.47 2.40 2.03
CA ALA A 116 5.76 1.70 0.97
C ALA A 116 5.70 2.51 -0.33
N ASP A 117 5.35 3.81 -0.24
CA ASP A 117 5.41 4.72 -1.39
C ASP A 117 6.83 4.77 -1.99
N THR A 118 7.87 4.88 -1.14
CA THR A 118 9.28 4.91 -1.58
C THR A 118 9.67 3.62 -2.31
N TYR A 119 9.30 2.45 -1.79
CA TYR A 119 9.53 1.19 -2.50
C TYR A 119 8.87 1.20 -3.88
N ALA A 120 7.61 1.61 -3.99
CA ALA A 120 6.91 1.67 -5.26
C ALA A 120 7.60 2.64 -6.26
N ILE A 121 7.98 3.84 -5.82
CA ILE A 121 8.68 4.81 -6.64
C ILE A 121 10.06 4.26 -7.08
N ASN A 122 10.78 3.60 -6.19
CA ASN A 122 12.07 2.98 -6.48
C ASN A 122 12.00 1.86 -7.53
N HIS A 123 10.84 1.22 -7.64
CA HIS A 123 10.55 0.19 -8.63
C HIS A 123 9.90 0.75 -9.92
N GLY A 124 9.94 2.06 -10.14
CA GLY A 124 9.44 2.68 -11.38
C GLY A 124 7.92 2.93 -11.40
N MET A 125 7.23 2.80 -10.26
CA MET A 125 5.79 3.00 -10.17
C MET A 125 5.39 4.44 -9.76
N GLY A 126 6.31 5.40 -9.80
CA GLY A 126 6.07 6.76 -9.31
C GLY A 126 4.84 7.42 -9.94
N GLU A 127 4.67 7.29 -11.25
CA GLU A 127 3.50 7.83 -11.96
C GLU A 127 2.17 7.20 -11.48
N TYR A 128 2.16 5.91 -11.19
CA TYR A 128 0.97 5.24 -10.65
C TYR A 128 0.66 5.71 -9.22
N ILE A 129 1.69 5.90 -8.39
CA ILE A 129 1.53 6.46 -7.04
C ILE A 129 1.00 7.88 -7.12
N LEU A 130 1.52 8.72 -8.03
CA LEU A 130 1.04 10.08 -8.26
C LEU A 130 -0.44 10.09 -8.67
N LYS A 131 -0.84 9.27 -9.64
CA LYS A 131 -2.23 9.13 -10.09
C LYS A 131 -3.16 8.71 -8.93
N THR A 132 -2.69 7.80 -8.08
CA THR A 132 -3.43 7.36 -6.89
C THR A 132 -3.67 8.51 -5.90
N LYS A 133 -2.65 9.33 -5.64
CA LYS A 133 -2.76 10.49 -4.76
C LYS A 133 -3.75 11.51 -5.32
N ASN A 134 -3.58 11.88 -6.60
CA ASN A 134 -4.44 12.85 -7.26
C ASN A 134 -5.88 12.35 -7.33
N PHE A 135 -6.12 11.07 -7.65
CA PHE A 135 -7.47 10.50 -7.67
C PHE A 135 -8.22 10.74 -6.35
N ILE A 136 -7.55 10.61 -5.22
CA ILE A 136 -8.18 10.82 -3.92
C ILE A 136 -8.29 12.31 -3.59
N LEU A 137 -7.25 13.08 -3.82
CA LEU A 137 -7.20 14.50 -3.44
C LEU A 137 -8.11 15.37 -4.29
N ASP A 138 -8.23 15.04 -5.58
CA ASP A 138 -9.04 15.82 -6.53
C ASP A 138 -10.51 15.39 -6.56
N ASN A 139 -10.83 14.19 -6.03
CA ASN A 139 -12.20 13.71 -6.03
C ASN A 139 -13.03 14.49 -5.00
N ALA A 140 -14.06 15.18 -5.51
CA ALA A 140 -14.96 16.00 -4.69
C ALA A 140 -15.82 15.18 -3.69
N SER A 141 -16.02 13.90 -3.95
CA SER A 141 -16.77 13.00 -3.06
C SER A 141 -16.06 12.72 -1.74
N PHE A 142 -14.75 12.94 -1.65
CA PHE A 142 -14.01 12.70 -0.41
C PHE A 142 -13.98 13.95 0.47
N SER A 143 -14.29 13.77 1.74
CA SER A 143 -14.29 14.90 2.68
C SER A 143 -12.89 15.49 2.89
N ASP A 144 -12.87 16.77 3.27
CA ASP A 144 -11.63 17.47 3.62
C ASP A 144 -10.91 16.80 4.80
N ARG A 145 -11.67 16.20 5.73
CA ARG A 145 -11.12 15.44 6.86
C ARG A 145 -10.35 14.22 6.39
N TYR A 146 -10.89 13.47 5.43
CA TYR A 146 -10.22 12.29 4.87
C TYR A 146 -8.97 12.70 4.09
N LYS A 147 -9.07 13.73 3.24
CA LYS A 147 -7.93 14.30 2.50
C LYS A 147 -6.83 14.82 3.45
N ALA A 148 -7.20 15.49 4.55
CA ALA A 148 -6.25 15.93 5.57
C ALA A 148 -5.53 14.76 6.25
N LYS A 149 -6.24 13.66 6.54
CA LYS A 149 -5.63 12.44 7.09
C LYS A 149 -4.60 11.85 6.11
N LEU A 150 -4.92 11.80 4.82
CA LEU A 150 -4.00 11.31 3.79
C LEU A 150 -2.75 12.19 3.70
N ARG A 151 -2.90 13.51 3.61
CA ARG A 151 -1.76 14.45 3.60
C ARG A 151 -0.86 14.31 4.83
N LYS A 152 -1.43 13.92 5.97
CA LYS A 152 -0.68 13.73 7.22
C LYS A 152 0.18 12.46 7.22
N LEU A 153 -0.33 11.37 6.64
CA LEU A 153 0.27 10.04 6.77
C LEU A 153 1.11 9.64 5.56
N TYR A 154 0.71 10.03 4.36
CA TYR A 154 1.33 9.63 3.11
C TYR A 154 2.23 10.72 2.52
N MET A 155 2.99 10.40 1.50
CA MET A 155 3.68 11.41 0.70
C MET A 155 2.67 12.29 -0.03
N SER A 156 2.97 13.59 -0.15
CA SER A 156 2.20 14.48 -1.02
C SER A 156 2.51 14.22 -2.50
N PRO A 157 1.65 14.66 -3.44
CA PRO A 157 1.96 14.59 -4.88
C PRO A 157 3.30 15.26 -5.23
N GLU A 158 3.60 16.40 -4.61
CA GLU A 158 4.85 17.14 -4.84
C GLU A 158 6.07 16.35 -4.37
N GLU A 159 5.99 15.70 -3.20
CA GLU A 159 7.06 14.82 -2.71
C GLU A 159 7.28 13.63 -3.65
N VAL A 160 6.20 13.04 -4.18
CA VAL A 160 6.29 11.94 -5.16
C VAL A 160 6.96 12.42 -6.45
N MET A 161 6.55 13.59 -6.99
CA MET A 161 7.13 14.18 -8.19
C MET A 161 8.63 14.43 -8.01
N HIS A 162 9.04 15.01 -6.89
CA HIS A 162 10.45 15.25 -6.58
C HIS A 162 11.28 13.95 -6.62
N LEU A 163 10.75 12.88 -6.00
CA LEU A 163 11.43 11.57 -6.01
C LEU A 163 11.47 10.91 -7.40
N ILE A 164 10.51 11.20 -8.28
CA ILE A 164 10.55 10.75 -9.67
C ILE A 164 11.65 11.49 -10.43
N GLU A 165 11.74 12.82 -10.27
CA GLU A 165 12.71 13.67 -10.94
C GLU A 165 14.16 13.33 -10.53
N GLU A 166 14.41 13.04 -9.25
CA GLU A 166 15.73 12.63 -8.75
C GLU A 166 16.28 11.35 -9.38
N LYS A 167 15.44 10.58 -10.08
CA LYS A 167 15.78 9.28 -10.67
C LYS A 167 15.91 9.27 -12.18
N GLN A 168 15.57 10.36 -12.82
CA GLN A 168 15.77 10.56 -14.26
C GLN A 168 17.16 11.07 -14.57
#